data_9b566a377b43059b427136f56233c3c7
#
_entry.id   9b566a377b43059b427136f56233c3c7
#
_cell.length_a   1.000
_cell.length_b   1.000
_cell.length_c   1.000
_cell.angle_alpha   90.00
_cell.angle_beta   90.00
_cell.angle_gamma   90.00
#
_symmetry.space_group_name_H-M   'P 1'
#
loop_
_entity.id
_entity.type
_entity.pdbx_description
1 polymer ?
#
loop_
_entity_poly.entity_id
_entity_poly.type
_entity_poly.pdbx_seq_one_letter_code
_entity_poly.pdbx_strand_id
1 'polypeptide(L)'
;LTWYAEKIFLDNYTSNNNVFGNIVFKDLAGNTVTRTTNSIIFDNSLDNLSNVSLITSNPARLDNGTHQRYFAKESDNITLSFQANEPIQILRLEFGNEVFDNSSSNLSNPTGYNWVFIYEVTSSINFDNSTHNPLKFKITYTDLVKNDNVTVEKTNNSSLVEIDITPPTLDNVTIFSSNRNSEWAKSQDNVTL
;
A
#
# COMPACT_ATOMS: atom_id res chain seq x y z
N LEU A 1 -52.55 -5.59 -5.57
CA LEU A 1 -52.23 -4.32 -4.91
C LEU A 1 -50.75 -4.34 -4.49
N THR A 2 -49.97 -3.38 -5.01
CA THR A 2 -48.57 -3.22 -4.64
C THR A 2 -48.47 -2.04 -3.68
N TRP A 3 -47.79 -2.26 -2.54
CA TRP A 3 -47.49 -1.22 -1.55
C TRP A 3 -46.00 -0.91 -1.60
N TYR A 4 -45.63 0.36 -1.49
CA TYR A 4 -44.25 0.77 -1.32
C TYR A 4 -44.16 1.85 -0.21
N ALA A 5 -43.05 1.90 0.44
CA ALA A 5 -42.65 2.96 1.37
C ALA A 5 -41.26 3.43 1.01
N GLU A 6 -41.03 4.74 1.12
CA GLU A 6 -39.75 5.37 0.83
C GLU A 6 -39.25 6.10 2.06
N LYS A 7 -37.93 6.03 2.28
CA LYS A 7 -37.23 6.80 3.30
C LYS A 7 -35.95 7.37 2.73
N ILE A 8 -35.78 8.68 2.85
CA ILE A 8 -34.56 9.38 2.54
C ILE A 8 -33.69 9.42 3.80
N PHE A 9 -32.44 9.00 3.69
CA PHE A 9 -31.44 9.14 4.75
C PHE A 9 -30.80 10.52 4.68
N LEU A 10 -30.66 11.16 5.82
CA LEU A 10 -30.01 12.47 5.98
C LEU A 10 -28.64 12.26 6.65
N ASP A 11 -27.79 13.26 6.59
CA ASP A 11 -26.40 13.22 7.10
C ASP A 11 -26.26 12.94 8.60
N ASN A 12 -27.37 13.00 9.35
CA ASN A 12 -27.36 12.68 10.79
C ASN A 12 -27.52 11.19 11.12
N TYR A 13 -27.62 10.32 10.11
CA TYR A 13 -27.55 8.87 10.35
C TYR A 13 -26.09 8.44 10.51
N THR A 14 -25.84 7.54 11.46
CA THR A 14 -24.52 6.95 11.67
C THR A 14 -24.28 5.80 10.69
N SER A 15 -23.06 5.71 10.18
CA SER A 15 -22.62 4.61 9.32
C SER A 15 -22.67 3.24 9.98
N ASN A 16 -22.70 2.20 9.16
CA ASN A 16 -22.67 0.79 9.58
C ASN A 16 -23.88 0.32 10.39
N ASN A 17 -25.01 1.03 10.29
CA ASN A 17 -26.25 0.62 10.92
C ASN A 17 -27.12 -0.17 9.94
N ASN A 18 -27.61 -1.32 10.38
CA ASN A 18 -28.63 -2.07 9.68
C ASN A 18 -29.96 -1.33 9.73
N VAL A 19 -30.52 -1.09 8.58
CA VAL A 19 -31.86 -0.51 8.41
C VAL A 19 -32.80 -1.62 7.98
N PHE A 20 -33.84 -1.85 8.76
CA PHE A 20 -34.88 -2.83 8.46
C PHE A 20 -36.25 -2.25 8.83
N GLY A 21 -37.30 -2.78 8.25
CA GLY A 21 -38.67 -2.39 8.52
C GLY A 21 -39.49 -3.55 9.09
N ASN A 22 -40.35 -3.24 10.02
CA ASN A 22 -41.42 -4.13 10.44
C ASN A 22 -42.75 -3.61 9.91
N ILE A 23 -43.45 -4.45 9.19
CA ILE A 23 -44.77 -4.12 8.66
C ILE A 23 -45.80 -4.92 9.47
N VAL A 24 -46.71 -4.22 10.10
CA VAL A 24 -47.83 -4.83 10.84
C VAL A 24 -49.10 -4.67 10.05
N PHE A 25 -49.71 -5.78 9.70
CA PHE A 25 -51.01 -5.82 9.04
C PHE A 25 -52.07 -6.19 10.08
N LYS A 26 -53.22 -5.56 9.94
CA LYS A 26 -54.42 -5.86 10.77
C LYS A 26 -55.62 -6.07 9.84
N ASP A 27 -56.35 -7.16 10.04
CA ASP A 27 -57.60 -7.39 9.34
C ASP A 27 -58.78 -6.66 10.06
N LEU A 28 -59.95 -6.72 9.44
CA LEU A 28 -61.14 -6.08 10.00
C LEU A 28 -61.64 -6.74 11.30
N ALA A 29 -61.28 -7.98 11.55
CA ALA A 29 -61.56 -8.71 12.78
C ALA A 29 -60.58 -8.38 13.92
N GLY A 30 -59.50 -7.65 13.60
CA GLY A 30 -58.48 -7.24 14.58
C GLY A 30 -57.28 -8.19 14.68
N ASN A 31 -57.21 -9.26 13.87
CA ASN A 31 -56.02 -10.14 13.81
C ASN A 31 -54.87 -9.41 13.22
N THR A 32 -53.68 -9.64 13.74
CA THR A 32 -52.44 -8.97 13.33
C THR A 32 -51.40 -9.97 12.85
N VAL A 33 -50.62 -9.58 11.84
CA VAL A 33 -49.41 -10.27 11.42
C VAL A 33 -48.29 -9.26 11.22
N THR A 34 -47.09 -9.58 11.72
CA THR A 34 -45.89 -8.79 11.52
C THR A 34 -44.97 -9.48 10.49
N ARG A 35 -44.43 -8.70 9.57
CA ARG A 35 -43.36 -9.14 8.66
C ARG A 35 -42.20 -8.20 8.74
N THR A 36 -41.01 -8.75 8.95
CA THR A 36 -39.75 -8.02 8.94
C THR A 36 -39.18 -8.03 7.52
N THR A 37 -38.73 -6.90 7.06
CA THR A 37 -38.05 -6.77 5.76
C THR A 37 -36.62 -7.30 5.85
N ASN A 38 -35.97 -7.52 4.72
CA ASN A 38 -34.53 -7.62 4.65
C ASN A 38 -33.90 -6.32 5.16
N SER A 39 -32.69 -6.44 5.71
CA SER A 39 -31.90 -5.26 6.12
C SER A 39 -31.06 -4.75 4.97
N ILE A 40 -30.82 -3.45 4.98
CA ILE A 40 -29.75 -2.80 4.22
C ILE A 40 -28.76 -2.18 5.19
N ILE A 41 -27.49 -2.09 4.82
CA ILE A 41 -26.48 -1.38 5.61
C ILE A 41 -26.48 0.07 5.11
N PHE A 42 -26.63 1.00 6.03
CA PHE A 42 -26.43 2.42 5.76
C PHE A 42 -24.97 2.76 6.02
N ASP A 43 -24.32 3.34 5.03
CA ASP A 43 -22.92 3.75 5.10
C ASP A 43 -22.74 5.12 4.44
N ASN A 44 -22.23 6.08 5.17
CA ASN A 44 -21.94 7.43 4.70
C ASN A 44 -20.52 7.91 5.07
N SER A 45 -19.63 6.99 5.38
CA SER A 45 -18.24 7.32 5.71
C SER A 45 -17.29 6.31 5.10
N LEU A 46 -16.15 6.79 4.67
CA LEU A 46 -15.04 5.98 4.19
C LEU A 46 -13.95 5.93 5.26
N ASP A 47 -13.60 4.73 5.70
CA ASP A 47 -12.56 4.51 6.71
C ASP A 47 -11.16 4.69 6.15
N ASN A 48 -10.24 5.12 7.01
CA ASN A 48 -8.82 5.25 6.66
C ASN A 48 -8.15 3.88 6.57
N LEU A 49 -7.17 3.76 5.66
CA LEU A 49 -6.30 2.59 5.60
C LEU A 49 -5.38 2.51 6.83
N SER A 50 -5.15 1.29 7.28
CA SER A 50 -4.26 0.97 8.39
C SER A 50 -3.12 0.06 7.93
N ASN A 51 -2.09 -0.10 8.76
CA ASN A 51 -0.95 -0.98 8.51
C ASN A 51 -0.29 -0.78 7.14
N VAL A 52 -0.31 0.47 6.64
CA VAL A 52 0.35 0.81 5.37
C VAL A 52 1.85 0.70 5.55
N SER A 53 2.46 -0.24 4.83
CA SER A 53 3.91 -0.52 4.90
C SER A 53 4.51 -0.75 3.53
N LEU A 54 5.79 -0.40 3.40
CA LEU A 54 6.57 -0.56 2.18
C LEU A 54 7.88 -1.28 2.52
N ILE A 55 8.12 -2.42 1.88
CA ILE A 55 9.31 -3.24 2.09
C ILE A 55 9.86 -3.73 0.74
N THR A 56 11.07 -4.29 0.75
CA THR A 56 11.67 -4.94 -0.43
C THR A 56 12.15 -6.35 -0.10
N SER A 57 12.29 -7.20 -1.11
CA SER A 57 12.92 -8.51 -1.00
C SER A 57 14.43 -8.45 -0.71
N ASN A 58 15.07 -7.29 -0.95
CA ASN A 58 16.48 -7.07 -0.64
C ASN A 58 16.69 -6.99 0.90
N PRO A 59 17.63 -7.73 1.47
CA PRO A 59 17.92 -7.69 2.90
C PRO A 59 18.65 -6.41 3.36
N ALA A 60 19.16 -5.60 2.42
CA ALA A 60 19.88 -4.36 2.74
C ALA A 60 18.92 -3.32 3.33
N ARG A 61 19.22 -2.88 4.55
CA ARG A 61 18.44 -1.86 5.25
C ARG A 61 19.29 -1.01 6.18
N LEU A 62 18.84 0.21 6.39
CA LEU A 62 19.34 1.07 7.47
C LEU A 62 18.18 1.35 8.43
N ASP A 63 18.44 1.13 9.72
CA ASP A 63 17.51 1.44 10.79
C ASP A 63 18.17 2.47 11.72
N ASN A 64 17.57 3.65 11.81
CA ASN A 64 18.07 4.73 12.68
C ASN A 64 17.17 4.93 13.92
N GLY A 65 16.30 3.97 14.22
CA GLY A 65 15.36 3.99 15.35
C GLY A 65 14.06 4.78 15.10
N THR A 66 14.02 5.62 14.07
CA THR A 66 12.82 6.41 13.70
C THR A 66 12.26 6.01 12.35
N HIS A 67 13.12 5.57 11.42
CA HIS A 67 12.75 5.17 10.08
C HIS A 67 13.46 3.87 9.71
N GLN A 68 12.72 2.97 9.07
CA GLN A 68 13.29 1.78 8.42
C GLN A 68 13.44 2.09 6.94
N ARG A 69 14.69 2.27 6.50
CA ARG A 69 15.04 2.51 5.11
C ARG A 69 15.52 1.21 4.48
N TYR A 70 14.82 0.76 3.47
CA TYR A 70 15.15 -0.41 2.67
C TYR A 70 15.75 0.02 1.33
N PHE A 71 16.60 -0.83 0.75
CA PHE A 71 17.17 -0.60 -0.56
C PHE A 71 16.72 -1.68 -1.54
N ALA A 72 16.37 -1.29 -2.75
CA ALA A 72 16.00 -2.19 -3.82
C ALA A 72 16.90 -1.92 -5.05
N LYS A 73 17.31 -2.99 -5.72
CA LYS A 73 18.04 -2.96 -6.98
C LYS A 73 17.24 -3.67 -8.06
N GLU A 74 17.76 -3.70 -9.28
CA GLU A 74 17.15 -4.46 -10.38
C GLU A 74 16.85 -5.91 -9.98
N SER A 75 15.68 -6.41 -10.37
CA SER A 75 15.11 -7.73 -10.05
C SER A 75 14.68 -7.94 -8.58
N ASP A 76 14.77 -6.94 -7.72
CA ASP A 76 14.15 -7.00 -6.40
C ASP A 76 12.65 -6.72 -6.49
N ASN A 77 11.87 -7.35 -5.61
CA ASN A 77 10.45 -7.06 -5.45
C ASN A 77 10.23 -6.02 -4.35
N ILE A 78 9.44 -5.00 -4.64
CA ILE A 78 8.94 -4.05 -3.66
C ILE A 78 7.49 -4.42 -3.35
N THR A 79 7.16 -4.51 -2.07
CA THR A 79 5.82 -4.85 -1.59
C THR A 79 5.24 -3.67 -0.83
N LEU A 80 4.11 -3.16 -1.32
CA LEU A 80 3.23 -2.23 -0.59
C LEU A 80 2.06 -3.04 -0.02
N SER A 81 1.88 -3.00 1.29
CA SER A 81 0.76 -3.67 1.95
C SER A 81 -0.04 -2.69 2.80
N PHE A 82 -1.34 -2.92 2.90
CA PHE A 82 -2.25 -2.10 3.70
C PHE A 82 -3.52 -2.86 4.04
N GLN A 83 -4.25 -2.37 5.05
CA GLN A 83 -5.51 -2.95 5.50
C GLN A 83 -6.63 -1.90 5.43
N ALA A 84 -7.81 -2.36 5.03
CA ALA A 84 -9.06 -1.62 5.12
C ALA A 84 -9.96 -2.27 6.18
N ASN A 85 -10.79 -1.49 6.87
CA ASN A 85 -11.76 -1.99 7.84
C ASN A 85 -13.09 -2.37 7.18
N GLU A 86 -13.27 -2.01 5.92
CA GLU A 86 -14.46 -2.29 5.12
C GLU A 86 -14.05 -2.67 3.69
N PRO A 87 -14.96 -3.24 2.88
CA PRO A 87 -14.70 -3.50 1.48
C PRO A 87 -14.50 -2.20 0.70
N ILE A 88 -13.33 -2.06 0.05
CA ILE A 88 -12.96 -0.89 -0.73
C ILE A 88 -12.68 -1.24 -2.19
N GLN A 89 -12.69 -0.22 -3.03
CA GLN A 89 -12.26 -0.27 -4.43
C GLN A 89 -11.07 0.67 -4.63
N ILE A 90 -9.96 0.13 -5.14
CA ILE A 90 -8.81 0.95 -5.54
C ILE A 90 -9.14 1.60 -6.88
N LEU A 91 -9.23 2.92 -6.89
CA LEU A 91 -9.47 3.70 -8.09
C LEU A 91 -8.18 3.95 -8.86
N ARG A 92 -7.10 4.20 -8.12
CA ARG A 92 -5.79 4.52 -8.66
C ARG A 92 -4.70 4.24 -7.64
N LEU A 93 -3.67 3.52 -8.06
CA LEU A 93 -2.42 3.37 -7.34
C LEU A 93 -1.29 3.97 -8.19
N GLU A 94 -0.74 5.08 -7.76
CA GLU A 94 0.48 5.66 -8.32
C GLU A 94 1.67 5.08 -7.54
N PHE A 95 2.64 4.51 -8.25
CA PHE A 95 3.80 3.89 -7.66
C PHE A 95 5.05 4.28 -8.45
N GLY A 96 5.86 5.16 -7.88
CA GLY A 96 6.85 5.88 -8.64
C GLY A 96 6.20 6.71 -9.75
N ASN A 97 6.58 6.43 -11.00
CA ASN A 97 6.02 7.10 -12.19
C ASN A 97 4.95 6.26 -12.92
N GLU A 98 4.59 5.11 -12.37
CA GLU A 98 3.60 4.21 -12.97
C GLU A 98 2.25 4.31 -12.26
N VAL A 99 1.21 3.90 -12.99
CA VAL A 99 -0.18 3.96 -12.51
C VAL A 99 -0.84 2.61 -12.69
N PHE A 100 -1.47 2.15 -11.63
CA PHE A 100 -2.19 0.88 -11.55
C PHE A 100 -3.61 1.11 -11.06
N ASP A 101 -4.49 0.16 -11.31
CA ASP A 101 -5.86 0.14 -10.82
C ASP A 101 -6.23 -1.24 -10.25
N ASN A 102 -7.48 -1.42 -9.88
CA ASN A 102 -8.00 -2.66 -9.30
C ASN A 102 -7.93 -3.89 -10.22
N SER A 103 -7.69 -3.69 -11.52
CA SER A 103 -7.53 -4.77 -12.51
C SER A 103 -6.09 -5.25 -12.66
N SER A 104 -5.14 -4.58 -12.03
CA SER A 104 -3.71 -4.92 -12.11
C SER A 104 -3.42 -6.28 -11.48
N SER A 105 -2.69 -7.14 -12.20
CA SER A 105 -2.21 -8.42 -11.67
C SER A 105 -1.21 -8.28 -10.52
N ASN A 106 -0.60 -7.13 -10.37
CA ASN A 106 0.33 -6.79 -9.28
C ASN A 106 -0.39 -6.53 -7.94
N LEU A 107 -1.72 -6.27 -8.00
CA LEU A 107 -2.53 -5.97 -6.84
C LEU A 107 -3.39 -7.18 -6.45
N SER A 108 -3.35 -7.60 -5.21
CA SER A 108 -4.13 -8.71 -4.69
C SER A 108 -4.82 -8.36 -3.37
N ASN A 109 -5.98 -8.98 -3.15
CA ASN A 109 -6.79 -8.79 -1.95
C ASN A 109 -7.35 -10.15 -1.47
N PRO A 110 -6.52 -11.05 -0.92
CA PRO A 110 -6.89 -12.43 -0.62
C PRO A 110 -7.97 -12.58 0.45
N THR A 111 -8.18 -11.57 1.30
CA THR A 111 -9.13 -11.61 2.43
C THR A 111 -10.28 -10.61 2.31
N GLY A 112 -10.32 -9.80 1.25
CA GLY A 112 -11.28 -8.69 1.09
C GLY A 112 -10.91 -7.42 1.86
N TYR A 113 -10.00 -7.51 2.84
CA TYR A 113 -9.58 -6.40 3.71
C TYR A 113 -8.08 -6.15 3.68
N ASN A 114 -7.28 -7.19 3.37
CA ASN A 114 -5.83 -7.07 3.30
C ASN A 114 -5.40 -6.95 1.84
N TRP A 115 -4.72 -5.88 1.52
CA TRP A 115 -4.25 -5.57 0.18
C TRP A 115 -2.75 -5.69 0.11
N VAL A 116 -2.27 -6.26 -1.00
CA VAL A 116 -0.85 -6.43 -1.30
C VAL A 116 -0.62 -6.05 -2.75
N PHE A 117 0.30 -5.12 -2.98
CA PHE A 117 0.80 -4.77 -4.29
C PHE A 117 2.28 -5.15 -4.37
N ILE A 118 2.66 -5.92 -5.38
CA ILE A 118 4.04 -6.37 -5.60
C ILE A 118 4.54 -5.78 -6.92
N TYR A 119 5.69 -5.15 -6.86
CA TYR A 119 6.32 -4.51 -7.99
C TYR A 119 7.77 -4.98 -8.14
N GLU A 120 8.11 -5.57 -9.29
CA GLU A 120 9.48 -5.96 -9.62
C GLU A 120 10.24 -4.76 -10.20
N VAL A 121 11.40 -4.46 -9.61
CA VAL A 121 12.28 -3.37 -10.08
C VAL A 121 12.94 -3.79 -11.39
N THR A 122 12.69 -3.02 -12.45
CA THR A 122 13.30 -3.23 -13.77
C THR A 122 14.29 -2.11 -14.10
N SER A 123 15.23 -2.35 -15.00
CA SER A 123 16.20 -1.35 -15.48
C SER A 123 15.57 -0.18 -16.25
N SER A 124 14.34 -0.35 -16.73
CA SER A 124 13.59 0.67 -17.47
C SER A 124 12.83 1.65 -16.57
N ILE A 125 12.85 1.44 -15.27
CA ILE A 125 12.14 2.30 -14.32
C ILE A 125 12.79 3.68 -14.29
N ASN A 126 12.03 4.65 -14.72
CA ASN A 126 12.42 6.06 -14.69
C ASN A 126 12.03 6.65 -13.31
N PHE A 127 12.65 6.16 -12.24
CA PHE A 127 12.64 6.87 -10.96
C PHE A 127 13.60 8.05 -11.07
N ASP A 128 13.27 9.13 -10.39
CA ASP A 128 14.19 10.25 -10.24
C ASP A 128 15.48 9.74 -9.56
N ASN A 129 16.46 9.38 -10.39
CA ASN A 129 17.78 8.87 -9.99
C ASN A 129 18.64 9.93 -9.27
N SER A 130 18.07 11.09 -8.91
CA SER A 130 18.75 12.08 -8.11
C SER A 130 18.88 11.55 -6.68
N THR A 131 20.02 10.91 -6.41
CA THR A 131 20.62 10.63 -5.11
C THR A 131 19.65 10.51 -3.93
N HIS A 132 19.30 9.27 -3.56
CA HIS A 132 18.66 8.92 -2.28
C HIS A 132 17.21 9.38 -2.08
N ASN A 133 16.41 9.49 -3.13
CA ASN A 133 15.00 9.81 -2.99
C ASN A 133 14.18 8.55 -2.68
N PRO A 134 13.41 8.54 -1.59
CA PRO A 134 12.50 7.44 -1.31
C PRO A 134 11.44 7.29 -2.40
N LEU A 135 11.12 6.04 -2.71
CA LEU A 135 10.02 5.70 -3.59
C LEU A 135 8.72 6.32 -3.08
N LYS A 136 8.03 7.04 -3.94
CA LYS A 136 6.73 7.64 -3.65
C LYS A 136 5.61 6.72 -4.13
N PHE A 137 4.55 6.66 -3.36
CA PHE A 137 3.30 6.02 -3.76
C PHE A 137 2.11 6.88 -3.38
N LYS A 138 0.97 6.65 -4.06
CA LYS A 138 -0.31 7.28 -3.74
C LYS A 138 -1.44 6.31 -4.03
N ILE A 139 -2.19 5.95 -3.00
CA ILE A 139 -3.36 5.09 -3.10
C ILE A 139 -4.59 6.00 -3.08
N THR A 140 -5.42 5.95 -4.13
CA THR A 140 -6.73 6.59 -4.17
C THR A 140 -7.80 5.50 -4.18
N TYR A 141 -8.71 5.53 -3.24
CA TYR A 141 -9.72 4.49 -3.05
C TYR A 141 -11.06 5.08 -2.65
N THR A 142 -12.10 4.28 -2.78
CA THR A 142 -13.47 4.53 -2.31
C THR A 142 -14.05 3.24 -1.73
N ASP A 143 -15.13 3.33 -0.99
CA ASP A 143 -15.93 2.17 -0.57
C ASP A 143 -16.89 1.69 -1.66
N LEU A 144 -17.71 0.68 -1.34
CA LEU A 144 -18.68 0.11 -2.29
C LEU A 144 -19.89 1.02 -2.54
N VAL A 145 -20.20 1.95 -1.64
CA VAL A 145 -21.31 2.90 -1.78
C VAL A 145 -20.87 4.23 -2.40
N LYS A 146 -19.56 4.36 -2.67
CA LYS A 146 -18.92 5.50 -3.33
C LYS A 146 -19.00 6.80 -2.51
N ASN A 147 -18.74 6.69 -1.22
CA ASN A 147 -18.42 7.86 -0.43
C ASN A 147 -17.17 8.56 -1.00
N ASP A 148 -16.88 9.77 -0.55
CA ASP A 148 -15.79 10.58 -1.08
C ASP A 148 -14.46 9.82 -1.17
N ASN A 149 -13.70 10.07 -2.23
CA ASN A 149 -12.41 9.42 -2.43
C ASN A 149 -11.38 9.90 -1.40
N VAL A 150 -10.63 8.96 -0.84
CA VAL A 150 -9.52 9.24 0.08
C VAL A 150 -8.20 8.87 -0.57
N THR A 151 -7.14 9.58 -0.21
CA THR A 151 -5.77 9.32 -0.67
C THR A 151 -4.83 9.04 0.50
N VAL A 152 -3.93 8.05 0.33
CA VAL A 152 -2.86 7.71 1.26
C VAL A 152 -1.53 7.74 0.52
N GLU A 153 -0.57 8.50 1.06
CA GLU A 153 0.74 8.73 0.44
C GLU A 153 1.92 8.41 1.39
N LYS A 154 1.62 7.89 2.57
CA LYS A 154 2.62 7.60 3.61
C LYS A 154 2.36 6.26 4.26
N THR A 155 3.45 5.61 4.68
CA THR A 155 3.39 4.40 5.51
C THR A 155 3.07 4.74 6.97
N ASN A 156 2.36 3.85 7.68
CA ASN A 156 2.05 4.05 9.10
C ASN A 156 3.26 3.75 10.01
N ASN A 157 4.18 2.92 9.54
CA ASN A 157 5.37 2.50 10.27
C ASN A 157 6.64 3.27 9.88
N SER A 158 6.51 4.35 9.11
CA SER A 158 7.63 5.16 8.59
C SER A 158 8.66 4.37 7.76
N SER A 159 8.26 3.23 7.18
CA SER A 159 9.11 2.48 6.26
C SER A 159 9.28 3.22 4.94
N LEU A 160 10.48 3.20 4.39
CA LEU A 160 10.86 3.84 3.14
C LEU A 160 11.66 2.83 2.29
N VAL A 161 11.46 2.86 0.98
CA VAL A 161 12.29 2.11 0.03
C VAL A 161 13.00 3.10 -0.89
N GLU A 162 14.29 2.92 -1.07
CA GLU A 162 15.12 3.60 -2.06
C GLU A 162 15.51 2.60 -3.15
N ILE A 163 15.42 3.03 -4.40
CA ILE A 163 15.85 2.22 -5.53
C ILE A 163 17.21 2.72 -5.98
N ASP A 164 18.18 1.80 -5.99
CA ASP A 164 19.53 2.05 -6.50
C ASP A 164 19.91 0.95 -7.49
N ILE A 165 19.91 1.31 -8.76
CA ILE A 165 20.31 0.42 -9.87
C ILE A 165 21.71 0.72 -10.40
N THR A 166 22.43 1.63 -9.73
CA THR A 166 23.75 2.07 -10.20
C THR A 166 24.85 1.35 -9.42
N PRO A 167 25.66 0.50 -10.06
CA PRO A 167 26.80 -0.11 -9.40
C PRO A 167 27.81 0.95 -8.93
N PRO A 168 28.50 0.72 -7.79
CA PRO A 168 29.57 1.61 -7.37
C PRO A 168 30.75 1.54 -8.36
N THR A 169 31.43 2.66 -8.53
CA THR A 169 32.67 2.76 -9.30
C THR A 169 33.86 2.88 -8.37
N LEU A 170 34.98 2.25 -8.75
CA LEU A 170 36.24 2.40 -8.05
C LEU A 170 37.22 3.10 -8.97
N ASP A 171 37.66 4.26 -8.54
CA ASP A 171 38.69 5.03 -9.24
C ASP A 171 40.04 4.91 -8.52
N ASN A 172 41.14 4.96 -9.29
CA ASN A 172 42.50 5.01 -8.75
C ASN A 172 42.85 3.83 -7.82
N VAL A 173 42.50 2.62 -8.24
CA VAL A 173 42.92 1.40 -7.52
C VAL A 173 44.41 1.16 -7.74
N THR A 174 45.21 1.17 -6.69
CA THR A 174 46.64 0.93 -6.74
C THR A 174 47.04 -0.14 -5.73
N ILE A 175 48.04 -0.93 -6.08
CA ILE A 175 48.67 -1.88 -5.16
C ILE A 175 50.16 -1.56 -5.06
N PHE A 176 50.69 -1.52 -3.87
CA PHE A 176 52.11 -1.27 -3.64
C PHE A 176 52.61 -2.03 -2.43
N SER A 177 53.92 -2.24 -2.38
CA SER A 177 54.62 -2.89 -1.30
C SER A 177 55.41 -1.88 -0.46
N SER A 178 55.65 -2.18 0.81
CA SER A 178 56.58 -1.47 1.68
C SER A 178 58.04 -1.67 1.31
N ASN A 179 58.31 -2.53 0.31
CA ASN A 179 59.68 -2.73 -0.21
C ASN A 179 60.24 -1.43 -0.82
N ARG A 180 61.57 -1.30 -0.81
CA ARG A 180 62.23 -0.16 -1.46
C ARG A 180 61.84 0.02 -2.95
N ASN A 181 61.61 -1.10 -3.65
CA ASN A 181 60.91 -1.11 -4.93
C ASN A 181 59.48 -1.54 -4.69
N SER A 182 58.51 -0.62 -4.76
CA SER A 182 57.11 -0.84 -4.40
C SER A 182 56.39 -1.84 -5.31
N GLU A 183 56.94 -2.20 -6.46
CA GLU A 183 56.41 -3.24 -7.36
C GLU A 183 56.81 -4.67 -6.94
N TRP A 184 57.68 -4.80 -5.93
CA TRP A 184 58.17 -6.09 -5.46
C TRP A 184 57.93 -6.24 -3.95
N ALA A 185 57.62 -7.45 -3.53
CA ALA A 185 57.46 -7.78 -2.13
C ALA A 185 58.30 -9.02 -1.78
N LYS A 186 58.91 -9.04 -0.60
CA LYS A 186 59.59 -10.19 0.01
C LYS A 186 58.94 -10.55 1.34
N SER A 187 59.43 -11.59 1.98
CA SER A 187 59.00 -11.95 3.35
C SER A 187 59.15 -10.75 4.31
N GLN A 188 58.08 -10.45 5.08
CA GLN A 188 57.93 -9.35 6.04
C GLN A 188 57.62 -7.98 5.40
N ASP A 189 57.48 -7.84 4.09
CA ASP A 189 56.92 -6.63 3.47
C ASP A 189 55.40 -6.59 3.64
N ASN A 190 54.85 -5.40 3.84
CA ASN A 190 53.40 -5.16 3.79
C ASN A 190 53.01 -4.84 2.36
N VAL A 191 51.90 -5.43 1.90
CA VAL A 191 51.26 -5.10 0.64
C VAL A 191 49.99 -4.35 0.96
N THR A 192 49.81 -3.19 0.36
CA THR A 192 48.66 -2.30 0.55
C THR A 192 47.94 -2.12 -0.78
N LEU A 193 46.62 -2.28 -0.76
CA LEU A 193 45.70 -1.97 -1.82
C LEU A 193 45.01 -0.65 -1.52
#